data_4d93b6a2ccc89910c557afe8bf887532
#
_entry.id   4d93b6a2ccc89910c557afe8bf887532
#
_cell.length_a   1.000
_cell.length_b   1.000
_cell.length_c   1.000
_cell.angle_alpha   90.00
_cell.angle_beta   90.00
_cell.angle_gamma   90.00
#
_symmetry.space_group_name_H-M   'P 1'
#
loop_
_entity.id
_entity.type
_entity.pdbx_description
1 polymer ?
#
loop_
_entity_poly.entity_id
_entity_poly.type
_entity_poly.pdbx_seq_one_letter_code
_entity_poly.pdbx_strand_id
1 'polypeptide(L)'
;MIKFFKDIFVAGSTIAQGMSITMKHFLGAKNRIATLQYPEERWPRPERDIGFDHGSYNVIRSRLHVDMDDCIGCLKCERACPVDCIKIETEKAPERGEDIKDVKHVGITSNGSRKAMVVTRFDIDMTECCYCNLCTYPCPEECIFMTGGPNSKKHPIDYELSLIHI
;
A
#
# COMPACT_ATOMS: atom_id res chain seq x y z
N MET A 1 25.90 -11.92 -50.68
CA MET A 1 27.06 -12.00 -49.75
C MET A 1 27.12 -10.83 -48.77
N ILE A 2 27.04 -9.59 -49.18
CA ILE A 2 27.16 -8.42 -48.29
C ILE A 2 26.11 -8.43 -47.16
N LYS A 3 24.87 -8.80 -47.46
CA LYS A 3 23.77 -8.89 -46.45
C LYS A 3 24.10 -9.90 -45.37
N PHE A 4 24.59 -11.10 -45.73
CA PHE A 4 24.96 -12.14 -44.80
C PHE A 4 26.06 -11.72 -43.81
N PHE A 5 27.10 -11.08 -44.26
CA PHE A 5 28.15 -10.55 -43.37
C PHE A 5 27.64 -9.43 -42.46
N LYS A 6 26.74 -8.58 -42.97
CA LYS A 6 26.10 -7.55 -42.17
C LYS A 6 25.24 -8.17 -41.06
N ASP A 7 24.47 -9.20 -41.37
CA ASP A 7 23.61 -9.86 -40.40
C ASP A 7 24.43 -10.57 -39.28
N ILE A 8 25.57 -11.19 -39.66
CA ILE A 8 26.50 -11.78 -38.68
C ILE A 8 27.09 -10.72 -37.79
N PHE A 9 27.50 -9.58 -38.34
CA PHE A 9 28.09 -8.47 -37.56
C PHE A 9 27.05 -7.89 -36.58
N VAL A 10 25.81 -7.68 -37.03
CA VAL A 10 24.72 -7.19 -36.19
C VAL A 10 24.41 -8.19 -35.08
N ALA A 11 24.34 -9.48 -35.39
CA ALA A 11 24.10 -10.54 -34.39
C ALA A 11 25.23 -10.55 -33.33
N GLY A 12 26.50 -10.51 -33.78
CA GLY A 12 27.63 -10.46 -32.86
C GLY A 12 27.64 -9.21 -31.95
N SER A 13 27.33 -8.06 -32.53
CA SER A 13 27.28 -6.82 -31.77
C SER A 13 26.15 -6.79 -30.73
N THR A 14 24.97 -7.31 -31.07
CA THR A 14 23.84 -7.40 -30.12
C THR A 14 24.10 -8.36 -28.96
N ILE A 15 24.75 -9.51 -29.26
CA ILE A 15 25.17 -10.46 -28.22
C ILE A 15 26.22 -9.78 -27.29
N ALA A 16 27.22 -9.14 -27.85
CA ALA A 16 28.23 -8.45 -27.07
C ALA A 16 27.65 -7.33 -26.19
N GLN A 17 26.67 -6.60 -26.70
CA GLN A 17 25.95 -5.59 -25.97
C GLN A 17 25.15 -6.18 -24.79
N GLY A 18 24.41 -7.27 -25.03
CA GLY A 18 23.67 -8.00 -23.98
C GLY A 18 24.61 -8.53 -22.89
N MET A 19 25.73 -9.14 -23.29
CA MET A 19 26.76 -9.62 -22.33
C MET A 19 27.39 -8.46 -21.52
N SER A 20 27.60 -7.30 -22.13
CA SER A 20 28.11 -6.12 -21.43
C SER A 20 27.14 -5.64 -20.36
N ILE A 21 25.83 -5.65 -20.62
CA ILE A 21 24.80 -5.26 -19.64
C ILE A 21 24.80 -6.23 -18.45
N THR A 22 24.78 -7.54 -18.74
CA THR A 22 24.79 -8.58 -17.68
C THR A 22 26.08 -8.52 -16.84
N MET A 23 27.22 -8.28 -17.48
CA MET A 23 28.48 -8.11 -16.78
C MET A 23 28.49 -6.90 -15.85
N LYS A 24 27.93 -5.75 -16.29
CA LYS A 24 27.75 -4.57 -15.41
C LYS A 24 26.90 -4.88 -14.19
N HIS A 25 25.81 -5.64 -14.36
CA HIS A 25 24.98 -6.06 -13.24
C HIS A 25 25.72 -7.03 -12.32
N PHE A 26 26.49 -7.96 -12.89
CA PHE A 26 27.27 -8.91 -12.11
C PHE A 26 28.35 -8.21 -11.26
N LEU A 27 29.12 -7.30 -11.85
CA LEU A 27 30.16 -6.54 -11.13
C LEU A 27 29.55 -5.58 -10.10
N GLY A 28 28.35 -5.06 -10.35
CA GLY A 28 27.62 -4.18 -9.42
C GLY A 28 26.69 -4.91 -8.46
N ALA A 29 26.65 -6.24 -8.44
CA ALA A 29 25.64 -7.02 -7.73
C ALA A 29 25.52 -6.63 -6.25
N LYS A 30 26.63 -6.44 -5.55
CA LYS A 30 26.64 -6.09 -4.13
C LYS A 30 25.87 -4.79 -3.81
N ASN A 31 25.89 -3.79 -4.71
CA ASN A 31 25.29 -2.49 -4.48
C ASN A 31 23.92 -2.32 -5.21
N ARG A 32 23.55 -3.30 -6.03
CA ARG A 32 22.35 -3.24 -6.89
C ARG A 32 21.26 -4.26 -6.54
N ILE A 33 21.40 -4.92 -5.39
CA ILE A 33 20.38 -5.85 -4.92
C ILE A 33 19.12 -5.05 -4.59
N ALA A 34 18.04 -5.31 -5.34
CA ALA A 34 16.77 -4.61 -5.18
C ALA A 34 15.96 -5.15 -3.99
N THR A 35 16.17 -6.38 -3.61
CA THR A 35 15.45 -7.02 -2.50
C THR A 35 16.11 -6.78 -1.15
N LEU A 36 15.30 -6.75 -0.11
CA LEU A 36 15.76 -6.75 1.26
C LEU A 36 16.17 -8.17 1.66
N GLN A 37 17.36 -8.35 2.18
CA GLN A 37 17.87 -9.68 2.59
C GLN A 37 17.45 -9.93 4.05
N TYR A 38 16.18 -10.26 4.26
CA TYR A 38 15.66 -10.62 5.57
C TYR A 38 16.19 -12.02 5.99
N PRO A 39 16.59 -12.24 7.27
CA PRO A 39 16.46 -11.36 8.44
C PRO A 39 17.65 -10.42 8.70
N GLU A 40 18.74 -10.53 7.92
CA GLU A 40 19.97 -9.74 8.12
C GLU A 40 19.75 -8.26 7.86
N GLU A 41 18.87 -7.95 6.90
CA GLU A 41 18.48 -6.59 6.56
C GLU A 41 17.01 -6.37 6.88
N ARG A 42 16.71 -5.28 7.58
CA ARG A 42 15.35 -4.86 7.93
C ARG A 42 15.09 -3.43 7.46
N TRP A 43 13.85 -2.99 7.50
CA TRP A 43 13.53 -1.59 7.29
C TRP A 43 14.03 -0.71 8.45
N PRO A 44 14.52 0.52 8.18
CA PRO A 44 14.63 1.16 6.86
C PRO A 44 15.66 0.49 5.98
N ARG A 45 15.41 0.49 4.66
CA ARG A 45 16.27 -0.17 3.70
C ARG A 45 17.63 0.52 3.60
N PRO A 46 18.76 -0.22 3.50
CA PRO A 46 20.03 0.37 3.21
C PRO A 46 20.03 1.08 1.84
N GLU A 47 20.70 2.23 1.76
CA GLU A 47 20.83 2.97 0.51
C GLU A 47 21.60 2.12 -0.52
N ARG A 48 20.96 1.90 -1.67
CA ARG A 48 21.53 1.15 -2.79
C ARG A 48 21.13 1.80 -4.10
N ASP A 49 22.06 1.84 -5.04
CA ASP A 49 21.78 2.30 -6.41
C ASP A 49 21.08 1.19 -7.21
N ILE A 50 19.77 1.12 -7.10
CA ILE A 50 18.92 0.17 -7.82
C ILE A 50 18.33 0.74 -9.11
N GLY A 51 18.67 1.98 -9.46
CA GLY A 51 18.25 2.62 -10.70
C GLY A 51 16.86 3.26 -10.69
N PHE A 52 16.18 3.31 -9.55
CA PHE A 52 14.92 4.04 -9.37
C PHE A 52 14.76 4.57 -7.94
N ASP A 53 14.00 5.64 -7.79
CA ASP A 53 13.69 6.22 -6.48
C ASP A 53 12.65 5.40 -5.74
N HIS A 54 13.03 4.89 -4.56
CA HIS A 54 12.12 4.16 -3.67
C HIS A 54 10.97 5.03 -3.14
N GLY A 55 11.17 6.36 -3.08
CA GLY A 55 10.15 7.28 -2.65
C GLY A 55 8.92 7.28 -3.55
N SER A 56 9.09 6.92 -4.82
CA SER A 56 7.99 6.81 -5.79
C SER A 56 7.19 5.51 -5.67
N TYR A 57 7.73 4.49 -5.00
CA TYR A 57 7.05 3.22 -4.77
C TYR A 57 6.25 3.26 -3.47
N ASN A 58 5.02 3.71 -3.60
CA ASN A 58 4.19 4.03 -2.44
C ASN A 58 3.24 2.91 -2.02
N VAL A 59 3.24 1.78 -2.69
CA VAL A 59 2.25 0.73 -2.46
C VAL A 59 2.86 -0.45 -1.74
N ILE A 60 3.17 -0.30 -0.46
CA ILE A 60 3.39 -1.46 0.39
C ILE A 60 2.03 -1.92 0.89
N ARG A 61 1.64 -3.11 0.48
CA ARG A 61 0.42 -3.79 0.86
C ARG A 61 0.70 -4.67 2.07
N SER A 62 1.09 -4.05 3.19
CA SER A 62 1.52 -4.79 4.37
C SER A 62 0.45 -4.84 5.44
N ARG A 63 -0.32 -3.79 5.57
CA ARG A 63 -1.33 -3.66 6.60
C ARG A 63 -2.41 -2.69 6.16
N LEU A 64 -3.65 -3.06 6.35
CA LEU A 64 -4.77 -2.16 6.17
C LEU A 64 -5.00 -1.37 7.47
N HIS A 65 -5.21 -0.07 7.34
CA HIS A 65 -5.56 0.83 8.43
C HIS A 65 -6.82 1.59 8.09
N VAL A 66 -7.66 1.80 9.08
CA VAL A 66 -8.89 2.59 8.95
C VAL A 66 -8.87 3.70 9.98
N ASP A 67 -8.96 4.94 9.51
CA ASP A 67 -9.17 6.10 10.36
C ASP A 67 -10.67 6.29 10.57
N MET A 68 -11.13 5.92 11.76
CA MET A 68 -12.55 5.99 12.11
C MET A 68 -13.03 7.43 12.29
N ASP A 69 -12.12 8.37 12.57
CA ASP A 69 -12.46 9.80 12.71
C ASP A 69 -12.83 10.41 11.37
N ASP A 70 -12.32 9.87 10.26
CA ASP A 70 -12.65 10.34 8.91
C ASP A 70 -13.66 9.44 8.18
N CYS A 71 -14.01 8.29 8.73
CA CYS A 71 -14.97 7.39 8.11
C CYS A 71 -16.40 7.95 8.17
N ILE A 72 -17.04 8.09 7.00
CA ILE A 72 -18.43 8.57 6.85
C ILE A 72 -19.46 7.44 6.73
N GLY A 73 -19.05 6.18 6.85
CA GLY A 73 -19.95 5.03 6.76
C GLY A 73 -20.57 4.80 5.37
N CYS A 74 -19.87 5.15 4.28
CA CYS A 74 -20.41 5.08 2.92
C CYS A 74 -20.47 3.66 2.32
N LEU A 75 -19.95 2.63 2.99
CA LEU A 75 -19.94 1.22 2.58
C LEU A 75 -19.27 0.92 1.23
N LYS A 76 -18.56 1.87 0.64
CA LYS A 76 -17.90 1.66 -0.67
C LYS A 76 -16.75 0.68 -0.61
N CYS A 77 -15.98 0.69 0.49
CA CYS A 77 -14.89 -0.26 0.71
C CYS A 77 -15.37 -1.70 0.88
N GLU A 78 -16.52 -1.92 1.57
CA GLU A 78 -17.16 -3.21 1.70
C GLU A 78 -17.58 -3.76 0.34
N ARG A 79 -18.26 -2.94 -0.48
CA ARG A 79 -18.70 -3.32 -1.84
C ARG A 79 -17.55 -3.55 -2.82
N ALA A 80 -16.41 -2.93 -2.60
CA ALA A 80 -15.22 -3.08 -3.46
C ALA A 80 -14.38 -4.30 -3.09
N CYS A 81 -14.65 -4.94 -1.95
CA CYS A 81 -13.90 -6.10 -1.50
C CYS A 81 -14.26 -7.34 -2.33
N PRO A 82 -13.32 -7.95 -3.08
CA PRO A 82 -13.63 -9.10 -3.93
C PRO A 82 -13.88 -10.39 -3.14
N VAL A 83 -13.43 -10.45 -1.88
CA VAL A 83 -13.58 -11.61 -0.98
C VAL A 83 -14.55 -11.35 0.17
N ASP A 84 -15.22 -10.20 0.16
CA ASP A 84 -16.25 -9.83 1.15
C ASP A 84 -15.78 -9.87 2.62
N CYS A 85 -14.48 -9.62 2.84
CA CYS A 85 -13.85 -9.67 4.17
C CYS A 85 -14.10 -8.42 5.04
N ILE A 86 -14.78 -7.39 4.51
CA ILE A 86 -15.10 -6.15 5.22
C ILE A 86 -16.59 -6.14 5.55
N LYS A 87 -16.93 -5.92 6.83
CA LYS A 87 -18.30 -5.79 7.30
C LYS A 87 -18.46 -4.52 8.10
N ILE A 88 -19.43 -3.69 7.71
CA ILE A 88 -19.65 -2.37 8.29
C ILE A 88 -21.10 -2.23 8.69
N GLU A 89 -21.32 -1.90 9.97
CA GLU A 89 -22.63 -1.54 10.48
C GLU A 89 -22.67 -0.03 10.73
N THR A 90 -23.74 0.61 10.27
CA THR A 90 -23.88 2.06 10.38
C THR A 90 -25.26 2.42 10.92
N GLU A 91 -25.30 3.46 11.75
CA GLU A 91 -26.52 4.07 12.25
C GLU A 91 -26.60 5.53 11.85
N LYS A 92 -27.79 6.12 11.88
CA LYS A 92 -27.94 7.55 11.61
C LYS A 92 -27.28 8.36 12.72
N ALA A 93 -26.53 9.39 12.33
CA ALA A 93 -25.96 10.30 13.29
C ALA A 93 -27.07 11.02 14.08
N PRO A 94 -26.93 11.21 15.39
CA PRO A 94 -27.89 11.92 16.21
C PRO A 94 -28.11 13.35 15.70
N GLU A 95 -29.33 13.84 15.78
CA GLU A 95 -29.65 15.19 15.37
C GLU A 95 -29.02 16.23 16.31
N ARG A 96 -28.85 17.45 15.78
CA ARG A 96 -28.19 18.55 16.48
C ARG A 96 -29.01 18.93 17.73
N GLY A 97 -28.54 18.55 18.92
CA GLY A 97 -29.20 18.91 20.19
C GLY A 97 -29.30 17.76 21.19
N GLU A 98 -29.12 16.52 20.78
CA GLU A 98 -28.96 15.41 21.69
C GLU A 98 -27.50 15.36 22.19
N ASP A 99 -27.31 14.83 23.41
CA ASP A 99 -25.99 14.80 24.07
C ASP A 99 -24.98 13.96 23.25
N ILE A 100 -24.31 14.62 22.28
CA ILE A 100 -23.30 14.04 21.41
C ILE A 100 -22.01 13.71 22.18
N LYS A 101 -21.93 14.09 23.45
CA LYS A 101 -20.69 13.99 24.26
C LYS A 101 -20.17 12.59 24.47
N ASP A 102 -21.06 11.59 24.39
CA ASP A 102 -20.71 10.19 24.63
C ASP A 102 -20.54 9.36 23.32
N VAL A 103 -20.80 9.96 22.15
CA VAL A 103 -20.67 9.25 20.87
C VAL A 103 -19.33 9.56 20.23
N LYS A 104 -18.48 8.55 20.12
CA LYS A 104 -17.18 8.65 19.45
C LYS A 104 -17.37 8.75 17.92
N HIS A 105 -16.42 9.42 17.26
CA HIS A 105 -16.34 9.49 15.79
C HIS A 105 -17.55 10.19 15.10
N VAL A 106 -18.19 11.11 15.78
CA VAL A 106 -19.26 11.96 15.23
C VAL A 106 -18.73 13.34 14.87
N GLY A 107 -19.34 14.00 13.91
CA GLY A 107 -19.06 15.40 13.61
C GLY A 107 -18.61 15.64 12.17
N ILE A 108 -17.45 16.24 11.98
CA ILE A 108 -16.91 16.65 10.68
C ILE A 108 -15.59 15.90 10.46
N THR A 109 -15.37 15.38 9.25
CA THR A 109 -14.12 14.73 8.83
C THR A 109 -13.01 15.79 8.71
N SER A 110 -11.75 15.34 8.63
CA SER A 110 -10.58 16.20 8.38
C SER A 110 -10.71 16.99 7.07
N ASN A 111 -11.44 16.45 6.09
CA ASN A 111 -11.73 17.10 4.80
C ASN A 111 -12.93 18.08 4.87
N GLY A 112 -13.55 18.26 6.04
CA GLY A 112 -14.68 19.16 6.22
C GLY A 112 -16.04 18.57 5.86
N SER A 113 -16.13 17.30 5.53
CA SER A 113 -17.39 16.61 5.22
C SER A 113 -18.17 16.31 6.51
N ARG A 114 -19.47 16.60 6.53
CA ARG A 114 -20.32 16.28 7.68
C ARG A 114 -20.71 14.80 7.65
N LYS A 115 -20.56 14.12 8.77
CA LYS A 115 -20.99 12.73 8.92
C LYS A 115 -22.50 12.66 9.13
N ALA A 116 -23.20 12.05 8.17
CA ALA A 116 -24.62 11.74 8.28
C ALA A 116 -24.89 10.38 8.95
N MET A 117 -23.90 9.51 8.91
CA MET A 117 -23.92 8.15 9.49
C MET A 117 -22.79 8.01 10.49
N VAL A 118 -23.02 7.21 11.52
CA VAL A 118 -22.01 6.79 12.49
C VAL A 118 -21.73 5.31 12.24
N VAL A 119 -20.47 4.95 12.19
CA VAL A 119 -20.07 3.57 12.10
C VAL A 119 -20.09 2.98 13.51
N THR A 120 -20.98 2.02 13.75
CA THR A 120 -21.10 1.33 15.02
C THR A 120 -20.19 0.12 15.11
N ARG A 121 -19.91 -0.49 13.93
CA ARG A 121 -19.02 -1.62 13.83
C ARG A 121 -18.28 -1.60 12.49
N PHE A 122 -16.99 -1.87 12.54
CA PHE A 122 -16.14 -2.00 11.35
C PHE A 122 -15.20 -3.20 11.56
N ASP A 123 -15.50 -4.28 10.89
CA ASP A 123 -14.72 -5.52 10.97
C ASP A 123 -14.03 -5.80 9.65
N ILE A 124 -12.79 -6.24 9.75
CA ILE A 124 -12.03 -6.76 8.61
C ILE A 124 -11.51 -8.14 8.98
N ASP A 125 -11.94 -9.16 8.25
CA ASP A 125 -11.37 -10.49 8.40
C ASP A 125 -10.01 -10.55 7.69
N MET A 126 -8.96 -10.47 8.48
CA MET A 126 -7.59 -10.47 7.97
C MET A 126 -7.14 -11.86 7.47
N THR A 127 -7.88 -12.92 7.81
CA THR A 127 -7.58 -14.27 7.32
C THR A 127 -8.05 -14.49 5.89
N GLU A 128 -9.10 -13.77 5.49
CA GLU A 128 -9.64 -13.79 4.13
C GLU A 128 -9.07 -12.67 3.25
N CYS A 129 -8.53 -11.63 3.85
CA CYS A 129 -8.03 -10.46 3.14
C CYS A 129 -6.84 -10.81 2.25
N CYS A 130 -6.97 -10.56 0.95
CA CYS A 130 -5.89 -10.77 -0.03
C CYS A 130 -4.97 -9.56 -0.23
N TYR A 131 -5.10 -8.52 0.57
CA TYR A 131 -4.27 -7.30 0.52
C TYR A 131 -4.20 -6.65 -0.87
N CYS A 132 -5.27 -6.73 -1.65
CA CYS A 132 -5.33 -6.25 -3.04
C CYS A 132 -5.35 -4.72 -3.17
N ASN A 133 -5.63 -4.00 -2.09
CA ASN A 133 -5.76 -2.52 -2.05
C ASN A 133 -7.00 -1.95 -2.78
N LEU A 134 -7.93 -2.78 -3.25
CA LEU A 134 -9.11 -2.29 -4.00
C LEU A 134 -10.08 -1.49 -3.13
N CYS A 135 -10.13 -1.75 -1.82
CA CYS A 135 -11.00 -1.04 -0.88
C CYS A 135 -10.59 0.42 -0.65
N THR A 136 -9.34 0.79 -0.92
CA THR A 136 -8.84 2.15 -0.67
C THR A 136 -9.25 3.13 -1.78
N TYR A 137 -9.36 2.67 -3.03
CA TYR A 137 -9.67 3.53 -4.17
C TYR A 137 -11.04 4.21 -4.14
N PRO A 138 -12.13 3.52 -3.75
CA PRO A 138 -13.46 4.14 -3.77
C PRO A 138 -13.73 5.04 -2.56
N CYS A 139 -12.82 5.12 -1.59
CA CYS A 139 -13.02 5.91 -0.38
C CYS A 139 -12.93 7.41 -0.67
N PRO A 140 -14.01 8.20 -0.47
CA PRO A 140 -13.98 9.63 -0.77
C PRO A 140 -13.21 10.45 0.28
N GLU A 141 -13.09 9.94 1.50
CA GLU A 141 -12.41 10.60 2.61
C GLU A 141 -10.99 10.06 2.83
N GLU A 142 -10.54 9.11 1.98
CA GLU A 142 -9.23 8.43 2.10
C GLU A 142 -8.95 7.86 3.49
N CYS A 143 -10.03 7.52 4.24
CA CYS A 143 -9.94 7.04 5.61
C CYS A 143 -9.44 5.59 5.72
N ILE A 144 -9.50 4.81 4.63
CA ILE A 144 -8.97 3.45 4.56
C ILE A 144 -7.75 3.42 3.63
N PHE A 145 -6.62 2.95 4.12
CA PHE A 145 -5.37 2.95 3.35
C PHE A 145 -4.41 1.86 3.82
N MET A 146 -3.47 1.49 2.96
CA MET A 146 -2.41 0.55 3.31
C MET A 146 -1.27 1.28 4.02
N THR A 147 -0.77 0.69 5.10
CA THR A 147 0.31 1.23 5.90
C THR A 147 1.55 0.35 5.86
N GLY A 148 2.63 0.85 6.43
CA GLY A 148 3.84 0.08 6.63
C GLY A 148 4.83 0.20 5.49
N GLY A 149 4.71 1.21 4.64
CA GLY A 149 5.73 1.56 3.65
C GLY A 149 6.95 2.24 4.27
N PRO A 150 8.09 2.25 3.55
CA PRO A 150 9.31 2.90 4.02
C PRO A 150 9.13 4.38 4.29
N ASN A 151 8.14 5.00 3.63
CA ASN A 151 7.81 6.42 3.77
C ASN A 151 6.64 6.69 4.70
N SER A 152 6.05 5.67 5.32
CA SER A 152 4.95 5.85 6.25
C SER A 152 5.47 6.43 7.58
N LYS A 153 5.50 7.75 7.67
CA LYS A 153 5.82 8.45 8.92
C LYS A 153 4.71 8.33 9.96
N LYS A 154 3.46 8.16 9.51
CA LYS A 154 2.28 8.08 10.37
C LYS A 154 2.10 6.70 11.02
N HIS A 155 2.39 5.65 10.26
CA HIS A 155 2.16 4.27 10.68
C HIS A 155 3.32 3.39 10.23
N PRO A 156 4.49 3.48 10.88
CA PRO A 156 5.62 2.63 10.57
C PRO A 156 5.24 1.16 10.80
N ILE A 157 5.79 0.25 10.01
CA ILE A 157 5.66 -1.18 10.29
C ILE A 157 6.46 -1.49 11.54
N ASP A 158 5.78 -2.03 12.53
CA ASP A 158 6.44 -2.73 13.62
C ASP A 158 6.42 -4.23 13.30
N TYR A 159 7.56 -4.75 12.93
CA TYR A 159 7.72 -6.17 12.59
C TYR A 159 7.58 -7.09 13.79
N GLU A 160 7.70 -6.57 15.01
CA GLU A 160 7.56 -7.34 16.24
C GLU A 160 6.11 -7.48 16.67
N LEU A 161 5.25 -6.52 16.27
CA LEU A 161 3.81 -6.50 16.55
C LEU A 161 2.96 -6.89 15.34
N SER A 162 3.44 -7.77 14.47
CA SER A 162 2.73 -8.15 13.24
C SER A 162 1.44 -8.96 13.44
N LEU A 163 1.05 -9.23 14.68
CA LEU A 163 -0.25 -9.81 15.04
C LEU A 163 -1.25 -8.67 15.27
N ILE A 164 -2.01 -8.35 14.25
CA ILE A 164 -2.96 -7.24 14.29
C ILE A 164 -4.32 -7.77 14.70
N HIS A 165 -4.73 -7.37 15.89
CA HIS A 165 -6.13 -7.28 16.24
C HIS A 165 -6.59 -5.85 16.01
N ILE A 166 -7.37 -5.62 14.98
CA ILE A 166 -8.15 -4.40 14.81
C ILE A 166 -9.52 -4.66 15.40
#